data_c51be9cf8db2923a0d5d1f7e30aa03ac
#
_entry.id   c51be9cf8db2923a0d5d1f7e30aa03ac
#
_cell.length_a   1.000
_cell.length_b   1.000
_cell.length_c   1.000
_cell.angle_alpha   90.00
_cell.angle_beta   90.00
_cell.angle_gamma   90.00
#
_symmetry.space_group_name_H-M   'P 1'
#
loop_
_entity.id
_entity.type
_entity.pdbx_description
1 polymer ?
#
loop_
_entity_poly.entity_id
_entity_poly.type
_entity_poly.pdbx_seq_one_letter_code
_entity_poly.pdbx_strand_id
1 'polypeptide(L)'
;MGLVTIRVIRVSIACIFMAKLIDGRAIAEKIYVDLRREIAGLKAKGVTPGLAVILVGDNPASRAYVRSKDKMCRELGLHSVKLELVATSRQAELLARVEEFNRDPSIHGILVQSPPPEHIDEAAIVRSLDPRKDVDGFHPENVAKLVLDDPSGFVPCTPLGVQRLLLESNVEINGAHVVVIGRSMIVGKPLALLLMQKNKNGNATVTVVHSRSRDLAQITRSADIVVAAIGRAEFVKADHVREDAVVIDVGINRVEDAASERGYRLVGDVAFDEVSKKARAITPVPGGVGPMTIAMLMANTVKAARQSL
;
A
#
# COMPACT_ATOMS: atom_id res chain seq x y z
N MET A 1 -60.74 21.39 36.75
CA MET A 1 -59.25 21.50 36.71
C MET A 1 -58.73 20.39 35.84
N GLY A 2 -58.45 20.67 34.58
CA GLY A 2 -57.98 19.67 33.63
C GLY A 2 -56.46 19.72 33.57
N LEU A 3 -55.79 18.57 33.82
CA LEU A 3 -54.35 18.40 33.67
C LEU A 3 -54.00 18.29 32.19
N VAL A 4 -53.23 19.25 31.67
CA VAL A 4 -52.66 19.23 30.34
C VAL A 4 -51.32 18.43 30.40
N THR A 5 -51.32 17.24 29.84
CA THR A 5 -50.08 16.42 29.75
C THR A 5 -49.27 16.89 28.55
N ILE A 6 -48.15 17.58 28.76
CA ILE A 6 -47.20 17.96 27.72
C ILE A 6 -46.35 16.75 27.37
N ARG A 7 -46.55 16.15 26.20
CA ARG A 7 -45.62 15.14 25.62
C ARG A 7 -44.41 15.86 25.06
N VAL A 8 -43.26 15.70 25.72
CA VAL A 8 -41.98 16.15 25.18
C VAL A 8 -41.55 15.13 24.11
N ILE A 9 -41.65 15.56 22.85
CA ILE A 9 -41.10 14.80 21.71
C ILE A 9 -39.59 15.01 21.73
N ARG A 10 -38.83 14.02 22.18
CA ARG A 10 -37.35 13.97 21.95
C ARG A 10 -37.12 13.72 20.47
N VAL A 11 -36.84 14.75 19.71
CA VAL A 11 -36.27 14.62 18.37
C VAL A 11 -34.82 14.28 18.56
N SER A 12 -34.49 13.01 18.34
CA SER A 12 -33.10 12.56 18.27
C SER A 12 -32.53 13.06 16.93
N ILE A 13 -31.77 14.16 16.97
CA ILE A 13 -30.97 14.59 15.82
C ILE A 13 -29.85 13.57 15.70
N ALA A 14 -30.05 12.56 14.86
CA ALA A 14 -28.95 11.72 14.41
C ALA A 14 -28.02 12.62 13.58
N CYS A 15 -26.97 13.15 14.19
CA CYS A 15 -25.84 13.68 13.44
C CYS A 15 -25.34 12.54 12.56
N ILE A 16 -25.54 12.63 11.25
CA ILE A 16 -24.90 11.73 10.30
C ILE A 16 -23.41 12.07 10.35
N PHE A 17 -22.67 11.38 11.20
CA PHE A 17 -21.22 11.45 11.22
C PHE A 17 -20.72 10.74 9.97
N MET A 18 -20.24 11.51 9.00
CA MET A 18 -19.47 10.96 7.88
C MET A 18 -18.05 10.68 8.36
N ALA A 19 -17.51 9.51 7.99
CA ALA A 19 -16.14 9.15 8.33
C ALA A 19 -15.14 10.21 7.88
N LYS A 20 -14.12 10.46 8.71
CA LYS A 20 -12.97 11.29 8.30
C LYS A 20 -12.24 10.61 7.13
N LEU A 21 -12.03 11.33 6.04
CA LEU A 21 -11.24 10.80 4.93
C LEU A 21 -9.76 10.75 5.28
N ILE A 22 -9.14 9.59 5.06
CA ILE A 22 -7.69 9.39 5.13
C ILE A 22 -7.15 9.65 3.72
N ASP A 23 -6.74 10.88 3.45
CA ASP A 23 -6.26 11.31 2.14
C ASP A 23 -4.80 10.90 1.93
N GLY A 24 -4.62 9.81 1.17
CA GLY A 24 -3.28 9.29 0.87
C GLY A 24 -2.46 10.19 -0.06
N ARG A 25 -3.10 11.03 -0.87
CA ARG A 25 -2.38 12.00 -1.71
C ARG A 25 -1.75 13.10 -0.86
N ALA A 26 -2.53 13.69 0.05
CA ALA A 26 -2.05 14.71 0.96
C ALA A 26 -0.91 14.19 1.87
N ILE A 27 -1.01 12.93 2.32
CA ILE A 27 0.02 12.29 3.13
C ILE A 27 1.28 12.00 2.30
N ALA A 28 1.13 11.50 1.06
CA ALA A 28 2.26 11.26 0.17
C ALA A 28 3.04 12.55 -0.12
N GLU A 29 2.38 13.69 -0.33
CA GLU A 29 3.04 14.98 -0.53
C GLU A 29 3.90 15.41 0.65
N LYS A 30 3.45 15.18 1.90
CA LYS A 30 4.29 15.42 3.09
C LYS A 30 5.56 14.58 3.07
N ILE A 31 5.44 13.31 2.73
CA ILE A 31 6.58 12.39 2.62
C ILE A 31 7.54 12.85 1.52
N TYR A 32 7.05 13.32 0.38
CA TYR A 32 7.90 13.85 -0.68
C TYR A 32 8.69 15.10 -0.24
N VAL A 33 8.11 15.96 0.61
CA VAL A 33 8.86 17.10 1.18
C VAL A 33 10.06 16.63 2.00
N ASP A 34 9.88 15.61 2.84
CA ASP A 34 10.95 15.06 3.65
C ASP A 34 12.01 14.34 2.79
N LEU A 35 11.55 13.56 1.79
CA LEU A 35 12.44 12.88 0.85
C LEU A 35 13.31 13.85 0.05
N ARG A 36 12.78 15.02 -0.38
CA ARG A 36 13.59 16.04 -1.07
C ARG A 36 14.75 16.52 -0.21
N ARG A 37 14.56 16.69 1.10
CA ARG A 37 15.63 17.07 2.04
C ARG A 37 16.68 15.96 2.17
N GLU A 38 16.23 14.70 2.33
CA GLU A 38 17.14 13.55 2.42
C GLU A 38 17.96 13.39 1.13
N ILE A 39 17.32 13.49 -0.04
CA ILE A 39 17.98 13.40 -1.35
C ILE A 39 19.02 14.50 -1.51
N ALA A 40 18.72 15.75 -1.13
CA ALA A 40 19.68 16.85 -1.16
C ALA A 40 20.89 16.55 -0.27
N GLY A 41 20.68 16.00 0.92
CA GLY A 41 21.75 15.57 1.82
C GLY A 41 22.61 14.43 1.27
N LEU A 42 22.03 13.47 0.56
CA LEU A 42 22.77 12.40 -0.12
C LEU A 42 23.59 12.93 -1.30
N LYS A 43 23.00 13.82 -2.11
CA LYS A 43 23.69 14.47 -3.24
C LYS A 43 24.90 15.29 -2.77
N ALA A 44 24.80 15.98 -1.65
CA ALA A 44 25.93 16.70 -1.05
C ALA A 44 27.09 15.75 -0.64
N LYS A 45 26.80 14.46 -0.44
CA LYS A 45 27.78 13.40 -0.19
C LYS A 45 28.21 12.64 -1.45
N GLY A 46 27.81 13.11 -2.63
CA GLY A 46 28.14 12.49 -3.91
C GLY A 46 27.24 11.31 -4.32
N VAL A 47 26.15 11.02 -3.58
CA VAL A 47 25.25 9.92 -3.88
C VAL A 47 23.91 10.44 -4.38
N THR A 48 23.55 10.11 -5.62
CA THR A 48 22.20 10.34 -6.16
C THR A 48 21.41 9.04 -6.10
N PRO A 49 20.33 8.96 -5.32
CA PRO A 49 19.51 7.74 -5.28
C PRO A 49 19.04 7.34 -6.68
N GLY A 50 19.22 6.08 -7.07
CA GLY A 50 18.87 5.56 -8.39
C GLY A 50 17.88 4.41 -8.32
N LEU A 51 16.84 4.46 -9.15
CA LEU A 51 15.82 3.42 -9.29
C LEU A 51 15.77 2.90 -10.73
N ALA A 52 15.93 1.59 -10.90
CA ALA A 52 15.66 0.90 -12.14
C ALA A 52 14.28 0.23 -12.08
N VAL A 53 13.43 0.52 -13.06
CA VAL A 53 12.11 -0.10 -13.21
C VAL A 53 12.09 -0.89 -14.51
N ILE A 54 11.83 -2.19 -14.42
CA ILE A 54 11.72 -3.09 -15.57
C ILE A 54 10.25 -3.43 -15.79
N LEU A 55 9.78 -3.24 -17.02
CA LEU A 55 8.46 -3.66 -17.48
C LEU A 55 8.61 -4.72 -18.56
N VAL A 56 7.94 -5.85 -18.42
CA VAL A 56 7.87 -6.89 -19.45
C VAL A 56 6.45 -6.91 -20.01
N GLY A 57 6.34 -6.71 -21.34
CA GLY A 57 5.06 -6.63 -22.02
C GLY A 57 4.45 -5.23 -22.05
N ASP A 58 3.18 -5.17 -22.43
CA ASP A 58 2.51 -3.92 -22.79
C ASP A 58 1.19 -3.70 -22.06
N ASN A 59 0.98 -4.38 -20.93
CA ASN A 59 -0.23 -4.21 -20.13
C ASN A 59 -0.47 -2.72 -19.79
N PRO A 60 -1.61 -2.13 -20.18
CA PRO A 60 -1.85 -0.70 -20.04
C PRO A 60 -1.83 -0.21 -18.58
N ALA A 61 -2.31 -1.05 -17.63
CA ALA A 61 -2.29 -0.71 -16.21
C ALA A 61 -0.85 -0.68 -15.68
N SER A 62 -0.04 -1.69 -16.00
CA SER A 62 1.39 -1.75 -15.63
C SER A 62 2.17 -0.57 -16.20
N ARG A 63 1.93 -0.21 -17.47
CA ARG A 63 2.52 0.98 -18.11
C ARG A 63 2.15 2.29 -17.39
N ALA A 64 0.90 2.43 -16.96
CA ALA A 64 0.46 3.62 -16.21
C ALA A 64 1.18 3.74 -14.85
N TYR A 65 1.34 2.62 -14.14
CA TYR A 65 2.09 2.57 -12.88
C TYR A 65 3.57 2.89 -13.09
N VAL A 66 4.22 2.30 -14.09
CA VAL A 66 5.63 2.58 -14.41
C VAL A 66 5.84 4.05 -14.77
N ARG A 67 4.96 4.66 -15.56
CA ARG A 67 5.02 6.10 -15.87
C ARG A 67 4.90 6.98 -14.61
N SER A 68 4.00 6.62 -13.70
CA SER A 68 3.83 7.35 -12.44
C SER A 68 5.06 7.26 -11.54
N LYS A 69 5.72 6.09 -11.49
CA LYS A 69 6.96 5.87 -10.76
C LYS A 69 8.11 6.67 -11.36
N ASP A 70 8.31 6.61 -12.67
CA ASP A 70 9.35 7.37 -13.40
C ASP A 70 9.16 8.88 -13.23
N LYS A 71 7.92 9.36 -13.39
CA LYS A 71 7.58 10.77 -13.16
C LYS A 71 8.00 11.22 -11.76
N MET A 72 7.63 10.46 -10.73
CA MET A 72 7.95 10.80 -9.34
C MET A 72 9.46 10.75 -9.07
N CYS A 73 10.20 9.77 -9.62
CA CYS A 73 11.66 9.76 -9.56
C CYS A 73 12.25 11.06 -10.06
N ARG A 74 11.83 11.53 -11.24
CA ARG A 74 12.33 12.78 -11.84
C ARG A 74 11.96 14.01 -11.01
N GLU A 75 10.71 14.09 -10.53
CA GLU A 75 10.25 15.22 -9.70
C GLU A 75 10.98 15.33 -8.37
N LEU A 76 11.42 14.21 -7.81
CA LEU A 76 12.24 14.18 -6.60
C LEU A 76 13.74 14.32 -6.89
N GLY A 77 14.15 14.25 -8.16
CA GLY A 77 15.54 14.34 -8.58
C GLY A 77 16.37 13.08 -8.32
N LEU A 78 15.74 11.90 -8.35
CA LEU A 78 16.42 10.61 -8.39
C LEU A 78 16.94 10.32 -9.81
N HIS A 79 17.97 9.49 -9.90
CA HIS A 79 18.35 8.83 -11.15
C HIS A 79 17.29 7.77 -11.48
N SER A 80 16.66 7.86 -12.66
CA SER A 80 15.59 6.94 -13.07
C SER A 80 15.98 6.21 -14.34
N VAL A 81 16.02 4.88 -14.27
CA VAL A 81 16.21 4.01 -15.43
C VAL A 81 14.93 3.22 -15.67
N LYS A 82 14.38 3.35 -16.87
CA LYS A 82 13.22 2.58 -17.29
C LYS A 82 13.62 1.64 -18.43
N LEU A 83 13.43 0.34 -18.20
CA LEU A 83 13.66 -0.71 -19.19
C LEU A 83 12.32 -1.36 -19.57
N GLU A 84 11.97 -1.33 -20.83
CA GLU A 84 10.80 -2.02 -21.37
C GLU A 84 11.26 -3.19 -22.24
N LEU A 85 10.84 -4.39 -21.88
CA LEU A 85 11.07 -5.63 -22.60
C LEU A 85 9.76 -6.05 -23.29
N VAL A 86 9.87 -6.68 -24.46
CA VAL A 86 8.67 -7.16 -25.17
C VAL A 86 8.04 -8.35 -24.44
N ALA A 87 6.75 -8.57 -24.63
CA ALA A 87 6.03 -9.65 -23.94
C ALA A 87 6.59 -11.06 -24.21
N THR A 88 7.31 -11.25 -25.31
CA THR A 88 7.95 -12.50 -25.70
C THR A 88 9.38 -12.66 -25.19
N SER A 89 9.91 -11.67 -24.46
CA SER A 89 11.27 -11.74 -23.88
C SER A 89 11.41 -12.95 -22.96
N ARG A 90 12.52 -13.65 -23.11
CA ARG A 90 12.79 -14.86 -22.31
C ARG A 90 13.22 -14.49 -20.90
N GLN A 91 12.92 -15.36 -19.96
CA GLN A 91 13.33 -15.18 -18.55
C GLN A 91 14.85 -14.94 -18.42
N ALA A 92 15.69 -15.65 -19.20
CA ALA A 92 17.13 -15.46 -19.17
C ALA A 92 17.57 -14.03 -19.56
N GLU A 93 16.86 -13.39 -20.48
CA GLU A 93 17.09 -11.99 -20.87
C GLU A 93 16.78 -11.05 -19.70
N LEU A 94 15.62 -11.24 -19.06
CA LEU A 94 15.23 -10.45 -17.90
C LEU A 94 16.22 -10.62 -16.73
N LEU A 95 16.65 -11.87 -16.45
CA LEU A 95 17.65 -12.15 -15.41
C LEU A 95 18.99 -11.48 -15.71
N ALA A 96 19.42 -11.45 -16.98
CA ALA A 96 20.66 -10.76 -17.36
C ALA A 96 20.58 -9.25 -17.10
N ARG A 97 19.41 -8.61 -17.36
CA ARG A 97 19.18 -7.18 -17.06
C ARG A 97 19.12 -6.90 -15.56
N VAL A 98 18.52 -7.79 -14.78
CA VAL A 98 18.56 -7.69 -13.32
C VAL A 98 19.99 -7.74 -12.81
N GLU A 99 20.81 -8.65 -13.32
CA GLU A 99 22.22 -8.79 -12.93
C GLU A 99 23.06 -7.56 -13.32
N GLU A 100 22.81 -6.93 -14.47
CA GLU A 100 23.43 -5.66 -14.85
C GLU A 100 23.12 -4.57 -13.80
N PHE A 101 21.83 -4.43 -13.40
CA PHE A 101 21.44 -3.45 -12.40
C PHE A 101 21.92 -3.79 -10.98
N ASN A 102 22.04 -5.08 -10.63
CA ASN A 102 22.66 -5.50 -9.38
C ASN A 102 24.10 -4.97 -9.27
N ARG A 103 24.87 -4.96 -10.37
CA ARG A 103 26.27 -4.52 -10.42
C ARG A 103 26.44 -3.02 -10.60
N ASP A 104 25.41 -2.33 -11.09
CA ASP A 104 25.51 -0.89 -11.34
C ASP A 104 25.48 -0.09 -10.03
N PRO A 105 26.59 0.61 -9.66
CA PRO A 105 26.64 1.39 -8.42
C PRO A 105 25.75 2.63 -8.44
N SER A 106 25.26 3.07 -9.60
CA SER A 106 24.33 4.19 -9.71
C SER A 106 22.88 3.78 -9.44
N ILE A 107 22.58 2.48 -9.40
CA ILE A 107 21.26 1.90 -9.12
C ILE A 107 21.24 1.38 -7.68
N HIS A 108 20.36 1.96 -6.88
CA HIS A 108 20.17 1.62 -5.47
C HIS A 108 18.88 0.82 -5.23
N GLY A 109 17.93 0.91 -6.16
CA GLY A 109 16.69 0.13 -6.12
C GLY A 109 16.38 -0.48 -7.48
N ILE A 110 15.88 -1.71 -7.48
CA ILE A 110 15.43 -2.43 -8.67
C ILE A 110 13.99 -2.86 -8.43
N LEU A 111 13.14 -2.62 -9.41
CA LEU A 111 11.76 -3.05 -9.40
C LEU A 111 11.40 -3.70 -10.74
N VAL A 112 10.95 -4.95 -10.69
CA VAL A 112 10.32 -5.61 -11.83
C VAL A 112 8.81 -5.49 -11.68
N GLN A 113 8.17 -4.81 -12.62
CA GLN A 113 6.73 -4.52 -12.53
C GLN A 113 5.90 -5.80 -12.65
N SER A 114 5.20 -6.15 -11.59
CA SER A 114 4.30 -7.30 -11.52
C SER A 114 2.88 -6.93 -12.02
N PRO A 115 2.12 -7.89 -12.60
CA PRO A 115 2.57 -9.24 -12.94
C PRO A 115 3.37 -9.25 -14.26
N PRO A 116 4.43 -10.06 -14.34
CA PRO A 116 5.09 -10.36 -15.63
C PRO A 116 4.23 -11.31 -16.48
N PRO A 117 4.58 -11.53 -17.76
CA PRO A 117 3.95 -12.59 -18.57
C PRO A 117 4.06 -13.97 -17.93
N GLU A 118 3.06 -14.85 -18.15
CA GLU A 118 2.92 -16.17 -17.49
C GLU A 118 4.13 -17.11 -17.64
N HIS A 119 4.91 -16.97 -18.72
CA HIS A 119 6.09 -17.80 -18.96
C HIS A 119 7.32 -17.39 -18.14
N ILE A 120 7.23 -16.30 -17.36
CA ILE A 120 8.30 -15.79 -16.50
C ILE A 120 8.00 -16.20 -15.05
N ASP A 121 8.94 -16.92 -14.44
CA ASP A 121 8.90 -17.26 -13.02
C ASP A 121 9.25 -16.02 -12.18
N GLU A 122 8.22 -15.36 -11.67
CA GLU A 122 8.36 -14.17 -10.82
C GLU A 122 9.19 -14.46 -9.56
N ALA A 123 9.05 -15.65 -8.98
CA ALA A 123 9.82 -16.03 -7.79
C ALA A 123 11.33 -16.17 -8.09
N ALA A 124 11.69 -16.67 -9.29
CA ALA A 124 13.08 -16.71 -9.72
C ALA A 124 13.65 -15.29 -9.92
N ILE A 125 12.86 -14.37 -10.48
CA ILE A 125 13.26 -12.97 -10.65
C ILE A 125 13.50 -12.31 -9.28
N VAL A 126 12.56 -12.46 -8.34
CA VAL A 126 12.72 -11.90 -7.00
C VAL A 126 14.00 -12.41 -6.33
N ARG A 127 14.27 -13.70 -6.42
CA ARG A 127 15.50 -14.30 -5.86
C ARG A 127 16.80 -13.87 -6.55
N SER A 128 16.73 -13.32 -7.76
CA SER A 128 17.92 -12.83 -8.49
C SER A 128 18.29 -11.39 -8.13
N LEU A 129 17.41 -10.66 -7.46
CA LEU A 129 17.69 -9.31 -7.00
C LEU A 129 18.76 -9.34 -5.89
N ASP A 130 19.65 -8.36 -5.88
CA ASP A 130 20.43 -8.08 -4.67
C ASP A 130 19.45 -7.62 -3.57
N PRO A 131 19.39 -8.31 -2.40
CA PRO A 131 18.46 -7.93 -1.33
C PRO A 131 18.64 -6.49 -0.84
N ARG A 132 19.82 -5.89 -1.04
CA ARG A 132 20.11 -4.49 -0.74
C ARG A 132 19.48 -3.52 -1.74
N LYS A 133 19.07 -4.02 -2.92
CA LYS A 133 18.41 -3.25 -3.99
C LYS A 133 16.95 -3.65 -4.22
N ASP A 134 16.45 -4.66 -3.50
CA ASP A 134 15.05 -5.07 -3.50
C ASP A 134 14.18 -4.07 -2.74
N VAL A 135 13.93 -2.92 -3.35
CA VAL A 135 13.17 -1.82 -2.72
C VAL A 135 11.67 -2.08 -2.62
N ASP A 136 11.17 -3.15 -3.23
CA ASP A 136 9.79 -3.62 -3.06
C ASP A 136 9.63 -4.62 -1.89
N GLY A 137 10.76 -5.13 -1.36
CA GLY A 137 10.80 -5.91 -0.12
C GLY A 137 10.28 -7.35 -0.24
N PHE A 138 10.37 -7.96 -1.41
CA PHE A 138 9.87 -9.33 -1.64
C PHE A 138 10.97 -10.40 -1.60
N HIS A 139 12.24 -9.99 -1.65
CA HIS A 139 13.35 -10.94 -1.54
C HIS A 139 13.28 -11.70 -0.21
N PRO A 140 13.53 -13.03 -0.19
CA PRO A 140 13.44 -13.85 1.04
C PRO A 140 14.23 -13.27 2.22
N GLU A 141 15.39 -12.65 1.98
CA GLU A 141 16.18 -11.99 3.02
C GLU A 141 15.41 -10.80 3.64
N ASN A 142 14.79 -9.95 2.84
CA ASN A 142 14.00 -8.84 3.35
C ASN A 142 12.72 -9.31 4.08
N VAL A 143 12.11 -10.38 3.59
CA VAL A 143 10.99 -11.03 4.30
C VAL A 143 11.44 -11.58 5.66
N ALA A 144 12.61 -12.22 5.71
CA ALA A 144 13.19 -12.70 6.98
C ALA A 144 13.48 -11.53 7.94
N LYS A 145 14.07 -10.44 7.45
CA LYS A 145 14.31 -9.21 8.24
C LYS A 145 13.02 -8.62 8.78
N LEU A 146 11.93 -8.61 7.97
CA LEU A 146 10.62 -8.16 8.45
C LEU A 146 10.09 -9.02 9.60
N VAL A 147 10.24 -10.34 9.53
CA VAL A 147 9.84 -11.28 10.60
C VAL A 147 10.69 -11.10 11.86
N LEU A 148 11.96 -10.75 11.70
CA LEU A 148 12.93 -10.58 12.81
C LEU A 148 12.92 -9.17 13.40
N ASP A 149 12.02 -8.29 12.98
CA ASP A 149 11.99 -6.86 13.34
C ASP A 149 13.31 -6.12 13.04
N ASP A 150 14.09 -6.60 12.03
CA ASP A 150 15.32 -5.97 11.61
C ASP A 150 15.04 -4.76 10.71
N PRO A 151 15.32 -3.53 11.17
CA PRO A 151 15.02 -2.32 10.42
C PRO A 151 15.94 -2.11 9.19
N SER A 152 17.00 -2.91 9.04
CA SER A 152 17.88 -2.83 7.87
C SER A 152 17.20 -3.32 6.59
N GLY A 153 16.23 -4.26 6.70
CA GLY A 153 15.48 -4.78 5.58
C GLY A 153 14.50 -3.80 4.95
N PHE A 154 14.02 -4.13 3.76
CA PHE A 154 12.95 -3.39 3.08
C PHE A 154 11.61 -4.02 3.37
N VAL A 155 10.64 -3.18 3.69
CA VAL A 155 9.23 -3.58 3.88
C VAL A 155 8.50 -3.35 2.55
N PRO A 156 7.63 -4.28 2.12
CA PRO A 156 6.83 -4.09 0.93
C PRO A 156 6.09 -2.73 0.93
N CYS A 157 6.12 -2.06 -0.22
CA CYS A 157 5.71 -0.65 -0.33
C CYS A 157 4.26 -0.41 0.09
N THR A 158 3.32 -1.30 -0.30
CA THR A 158 1.90 -1.14 0.06
C THR A 158 1.64 -1.34 1.56
N PRO A 159 2.12 -2.39 2.24
CA PRO A 159 2.06 -2.52 3.70
C PRO A 159 2.66 -1.33 4.45
N LEU A 160 3.84 -0.89 4.03
CA LEU A 160 4.50 0.27 4.63
C LEU A 160 3.65 1.54 4.44
N GLY A 161 3.02 1.70 3.27
CA GLY A 161 2.09 2.79 2.98
C GLY A 161 0.84 2.75 3.86
N VAL A 162 0.28 1.56 4.12
CA VAL A 162 -0.86 1.40 5.05
C VAL A 162 -0.47 1.81 6.47
N GLN A 163 0.67 1.35 6.98
CA GLN A 163 1.15 1.75 8.31
C GLN A 163 1.34 3.28 8.39
N ARG A 164 1.95 3.90 7.37
CA ARG A 164 2.13 5.36 7.32
C ARG A 164 0.80 6.11 7.26
N LEU A 165 -0.20 5.63 6.53
CA LEU A 165 -1.54 6.22 6.52
C LEU A 165 -2.15 6.25 7.92
N LEU A 166 -2.05 5.15 8.66
CA LEU A 166 -2.56 5.06 10.03
C LEU A 166 -1.84 6.07 10.94
N LEU A 167 -0.52 6.08 10.94
CA LEU A 167 0.31 6.96 11.78
C LEU A 167 0.06 8.44 11.46
N GLU A 168 0.09 8.84 10.20
CA GLU A 168 -0.12 10.25 9.78
C GLU A 168 -1.57 10.72 10.00
N SER A 169 -2.50 9.79 10.16
CA SER A 169 -3.90 10.08 10.49
C SER A 169 -4.17 10.08 11.99
N ASN A 170 -3.14 9.92 12.82
CA ASN A 170 -3.22 9.79 14.28
C ASN A 170 -4.11 8.63 14.72
N VAL A 171 -4.02 7.50 14.01
CA VAL A 171 -4.69 6.26 14.41
C VAL A 171 -3.75 5.48 15.33
N GLU A 172 -4.21 5.21 16.54
CA GLU A 172 -3.45 4.39 17.50
C GLU A 172 -3.40 2.94 17.00
N ILE A 173 -2.18 2.43 16.80
CA ILE A 173 -1.93 1.05 16.39
C ILE A 173 -1.61 0.19 17.59
N ASN A 174 -0.93 0.77 18.59
CA ASN A 174 -0.50 0.06 19.77
C ASN A 174 -1.69 -0.44 20.58
N GLY A 175 -1.76 -1.75 20.79
CA GLY A 175 -2.86 -2.42 21.47
C GLY A 175 -4.15 -2.58 20.66
N ALA A 176 -4.23 -2.00 19.44
CA ALA A 176 -5.40 -2.12 18.59
C ALA A 176 -5.59 -3.56 18.06
N HIS A 177 -6.83 -3.99 17.92
CA HIS A 177 -7.17 -5.18 17.15
C HIS A 177 -7.32 -4.84 15.68
N VAL A 178 -6.39 -5.32 14.85
CA VAL A 178 -6.39 -5.12 13.40
C VAL A 178 -6.82 -6.39 12.70
N VAL A 179 -7.84 -6.30 11.86
CA VAL A 179 -8.22 -7.41 10.97
C VAL A 179 -7.78 -7.10 9.54
N VAL A 180 -6.93 -7.94 8.98
CA VAL A 180 -6.46 -7.87 7.60
C VAL A 180 -7.22 -8.89 6.76
N ILE A 181 -8.00 -8.41 5.79
CA ILE A 181 -8.77 -9.24 4.86
C ILE A 181 -7.91 -9.49 3.62
N GLY A 182 -7.28 -10.65 3.54
CA GLY A 182 -6.35 -11.03 2.49
C GLY A 182 -5.03 -11.58 3.06
N ARG A 183 -4.40 -12.50 2.34
CA ARG A 183 -3.16 -13.17 2.76
C ARG A 183 -2.12 -13.27 1.66
N SER A 184 -2.12 -12.31 0.74
CA SER A 184 -1.13 -12.24 -0.33
C SER A 184 0.26 -11.95 0.24
N MET A 185 1.29 -12.32 -0.53
CA MET A 185 2.68 -11.96 -0.21
C MET A 185 2.94 -10.46 -0.43
N ILE A 186 2.09 -9.83 -1.27
CA ILE A 186 2.24 -8.42 -1.63
C ILE A 186 1.71 -7.49 -0.51
N VAL A 187 0.62 -7.87 0.18
CA VAL A 187 -0.04 -7.02 1.17
C VAL A 187 -0.31 -7.74 2.47
N GLY A 188 -1.17 -8.77 2.47
CA GLY A 188 -1.77 -9.29 3.70
C GLY A 188 -0.76 -9.83 4.71
N LYS A 189 0.13 -10.73 4.27
CA LYS A 189 1.16 -11.32 5.15
C LYS A 189 2.15 -10.27 5.66
N PRO A 190 2.82 -9.48 4.79
CA PRO A 190 3.78 -8.49 5.27
C PRO A 190 3.14 -7.38 6.11
N LEU A 191 1.89 -6.99 5.85
CA LEU A 191 1.20 -6.03 6.70
C LEU A 191 0.94 -6.58 8.09
N ALA A 192 0.50 -7.83 8.21
CA ALA A 192 0.29 -8.47 9.50
C ALA A 192 1.59 -8.52 10.31
N LEU A 193 2.69 -8.93 9.68
CA LEU A 193 4.01 -8.94 10.31
C LEU A 193 4.44 -7.54 10.75
N LEU A 194 4.27 -6.53 9.88
CA LEU A 194 4.66 -5.15 10.17
C LEU A 194 3.90 -4.54 11.35
N LEU A 195 2.59 -4.77 11.43
CA LEU A 195 1.75 -4.18 12.49
C LEU A 195 1.90 -4.88 13.84
N MET A 196 2.31 -6.15 13.86
CA MET A 196 2.56 -6.86 15.12
C MET A 196 3.97 -6.62 15.71
N GLN A 197 4.88 -5.98 14.97
CA GLN A 197 6.25 -5.71 15.44
C GLN A 197 6.26 -4.99 16.79
N LYS A 198 7.22 -5.36 17.65
CA LYS A 198 7.40 -4.76 18.98
C LYS A 198 8.14 -3.42 18.87
N ASN A 199 7.45 -2.40 18.37
CA ASN A 199 7.99 -1.04 18.27
C ASN A 199 6.87 0.02 18.36
N LYS A 200 7.24 1.29 18.40
CA LYS A 200 6.31 2.43 18.52
C LYS A 200 5.28 2.57 17.37
N ASN A 201 5.52 1.92 16.24
CA ASN A 201 4.65 1.98 15.06
C ASN A 201 3.84 0.69 14.86
N GLY A 202 3.93 -0.25 15.79
CA GLY A 202 3.31 -1.57 15.76
C GLY A 202 2.58 -1.90 17.05
N ASN A 203 2.85 -3.09 17.63
CA ASN A 203 2.23 -3.65 18.83
C ASN A 203 0.72 -3.92 18.69
N ALA A 204 0.21 -4.11 17.47
CA ALA A 204 -1.17 -4.50 17.26
C ALA A 204 -1.41 -6.00 17.54
N THR A 205 -2.62 -6.35 17.93
CA THR A 205 -3.13 -7.71 17.80
C THR A 205 -3.69 -7.88 16.40
N VAL A 206 -3.10 -8.76 15.60
CA VAL A 206 -3.47 -8.89 14.20
C VAL A 206 -4.16 -10.21 13.90
N THR A 207 -5.35 -10.14 13.32
CA THR A 207 -6.08 -11.30 12.79
C THR A 207 -6.08 -11.24 11.26
N VAL A 208 -5.63 -12.30 10.60
CA VAL A 208 -5.68 -12.42 9.14
C VAL A 208 -6.85 -13.31 8.74
N VAL A 209 -7.76 -12.76 7.92
CA VAL A 209 -8.90 -13.51 7.35
C VAL A 209 -8.82 -13.56 5.83
N HIS A 210 -9.47 -14.55 5.24
CA HIS A 210 -9.43 -14.80 3.79
C HIS A 210 -10.71 -15.52 3.33
N SER A 211 -10.85 -15.78 2.05
CA SER A 211 -12.03 -16.39 1.42
C SER A 211 -12.44 -17.76 1.98
N ARG A 212 -11.61 -18.40 2.79
CA ARG A 212 -11.90 -19.67 3.48
C ARG A 212 -12.14 -19.50 4.98
N SER A 213 -12.11 -18.27 5.51
CA SER A 213 -12.41 -18.00 6.91
C SER A 213 -13.92 -18.18 7.17
N ARG A 214 -14.26 -18.85 8.25
CA ARG A 214 -15.63 -18.93 8.74
C ARG A 214 -16.00 -17.64 9.44
N ASP A 215 -17.25 -17.25 9.40
CA ASP A 215 -17.81 -16.09 10.11
C ASP A 215 -17.02 -14.79 9.91
N LEU A 216 -16.53 -14.56 8.66
CA LEU A 216 -15.66 -13.45 8.31
C LEU A 216 -16.24 -12.10 8.78
N ALA A 217 -17.54 -11.85 8.55
CA ALA A 217 -18.19 -10.62 8.99
C ALA A 217 -18.17 -10.43 10.52
N GLN A 218 -18.30 -11.51 11.30
CA GLN A 218 -18.22 -11.44 12.74
C GLN A 218 -16.80 -11.09 13.22
N ILE A 219 -15.79 -11.72 12.60
CA ILE A 219 -14.39 -11.46 12.94
C ILE A 219 -14.03 -10.01 12.58
N THR A 220 -14.42 -9.53 11.39
CA THR A 220 -14.11 -8.16 10.97
C THR A 220 -14.80 -7.11 11.82
N ARG A 221 -16.03 -7.35 12.29
CA ARG A 221 -16.73 -6.46 13.23
C ARG A 221 -16.07 -6.33 14.60
N SER A 222 -15.21 -7.23 15.00
CA SER A 222 -14.50 -7.11 16.29
C SER A 222 -13.28 -6.18 16.21
N ALA A 223 -12.91 -5.72 15.01
CA ALA A 223 -11.69 -4.96 14.78
C ALA A 223 -11.83 -3.46 15.09
N ASP A 224 -10.77 -2.87 15.65
CA ASP A 224 -10.57 -1.42 15.74
C ASP A 224 -10.19 -0.85 14.36
N ILE A 225 -9.39 -1.62 13.63
CA ILE A 225 -8.90 -1.28 12.30
C ILE A 225 -9.17 -2.45 11.35
N VAL A 226 -9.86 -2.18 10.26
CA VAL A 226 -10.09 -3.14 9.16
C VAL A 226 -9.25 -2.74 7.96
N VAL A 227 -8.45 -3.67 7.44
CA VAL A 227 -7.70 -3.47 6.20
C VAL A 227 -8.21 -4.44 5.15
N ALA A 228 -8.85 -3.92 4.11
CA ALA A 228 -9.39 -4.70 2.99
C ALA A 228 -8.34 -4.82 1.88
N ALA A 229 -7.88 -6.04 1.61
CA ALA A 229 -6.87 -6.36 0.60
C ALA A 229 -7.16 -7.73 -0.06
N ILE A 230 -8.42 -7.93 -0.49
CA ILE A 230 -8.92 -9.19 -1.05
C ILE A 230 -9.03 -9.17 -2.58
N GLY A 231 -8.99 -7.97 -3.20
CA GLY A 231 -9.11 -7.80 -4.65
C GLY A 231 -10.52 -8.12 -5.19
N ARG A 232 -11.56 -7.77 -4.43
CA ARG A 232 -12.96 -7.96 -4.82
C ARG A 232 -13.74 -6.68 -4.58
N ALA A 233 -14.26 -6.11 -5.67
CA ALA A 233 -15.01 -4.87 -5.65
C ALA A 233 -16.14 -4.89 -4.59
N GLU A 234 -16.13 -3.89 -3.71
CA GLU A 234 -17.17 -3.61 -2.72
C GLU A 234 -17.59 -4.83 -1.86
N PHE A 235 -16.63 -5.73 -1.58
CA PHE A 235 -16.87 -6.94 -0.79
C PHE A 235 -17.16 -6.63 0.68
N VAL A 236 -16.44 -5.67 1.26
CA VAL A 236 -16.61 -5.27 2.66
C VAL A 236 -17.78 -4.32 2.77
N LYS A 237 -18.85 -4.76 3.43
CA LYS A 237 -20.11 -4.04 3.63
C LYS A 237 -20.19 -3.46 5.04
N ALA A 238 -21.22 -2.64 5.32
CA ALA A 238 -21.44 -2.04 6.64
C ALA A 238 -21.59 -3.07 7.77
N ASP A 239 -22.09 -4.27 7.48
CA ASP A 239 -22.21 -5.36 8.45
C ASP A 239 -20.86 -6.05 8.79
N HIS A 240 -19.83 -5.81 8.01
CA HIS A 240 -18.46 -6.26 8.30
C HIS A 240 -17.69 -5.32 9.24
N VAL A 241 -18.19 -4.13 9.48
CA VAL A 241 -17.48 -3.08 10.22
C VAL A 241 -18.26 -2.69 11.47
N ARG A 242 -17.59 -2.51 12.60
CA ARG A 242 -18.22 -1.95 13.80
C ARG A 242 -18.33 -0.43 13.70
N GLU A 243 -19.17 0.16 14.56
CA GLU A 243 -19.18 1.62 14.75
C GLU A 243 -17.79 2.12 15.17
N ASP A 244 -17.41 3.29 14.67
CA ASP A 244 -16.14 3.95 14.96
C ASP A 244 -14.86 3.20 14.56
N ALA A 245 -14.94 2.15 13.75
CA ALA A 245 -13.75 1.50 13.22
C ALA A 245 -13.00 2.41 12.23
N VAL A 246 -11.70 2.19 12.09
CA VAL A 246 -10.90 2.74 10.99
C VAL A 246 -10.84 1.73 9.85
N VAL A 247 -11.06 2.18 8.61
CA VAL A 247 -11.11 1.29 7.45
C VAL A 247 -10.08 1.74 6.41
N ILE A 248 -9.16 0.85 6.10
CA ILE A 248 -8.15 1.04 5.04
C ILE A 248 -8.48 0.13 3.87
N ASP A 249 -8.82 0.73 2.76
CA ASP A 249 -9.13 0.03 1.51
C ASP A 249 -7.90 0.01 0.60
N VAL A 250 -7.31 -1.17 0.41
CA VAL A 250 -6.16 -1.40 -0.46
C VAL A 250 -6.58 -1.77 -1.87
N GLY A 251 -7.85 -2.19 -2.03
CA GLY A 251 -8.39 -2.66 -3.30
C GLY A 251 -8.40 -1.58 -4.39
N ILE A 252 -8.11 -1.99 -5.61
CA ILE A 252 -8.34 -1.19 -6.82
C ILE A 252 -8.96 -2.11 -7.85
N ASN A 253 -10.26 -2.00 -8.04
CA ASN A 253 -11.03 -2.82 -8.97
C ASN A 253 -11.61 -1.93 -10.07
N ARG A 254 -11.55 -2.41 -11.31
CA ARG A 254 -12.21 -1.78 -12.45
C ARG A 254 -13.60 -2.37 -12.58
N VAL A 255 -14.62 -1.51 -12.50
CA VAL A 255 -16.02 -1.87 -12.70
C VAL A 255 -16.54 -1.11 -13.91
N GLU A 256 -17.24 -1.79 -14.81
CA GLU A 256 -17.88 -1.16 -15.96
C GLU A 256 -18.87 -0.08 -15.50
N ASP A 257 -18.83 1.07 -16.16
CA ASP A 257 -19.70 2.20 -15.88
C ASP A 257 -19.97 2.98 -17.18
N ALA A 258 -21.12 2.73 -17.75
CA ALA A 258 -21.54 3.36 -19.01
C ALA A 258 -21.72 4.89 -18.88
N ALA A 259 -21.90 5.42 -17.68
CA ALA A 259 -22.01 6.87 -17.44
C ALA A 259 -20.63 7.56 -17.36
N SER A 260 -19.55 6.79 -17.20
CA SER A 260 -18.20 7.33 -17.18
C SER A 260 -17.67 7.52 -18.61
N GLU A 261 -17.04 8.66 -18.88
CA GLU A 261 -16.36 8.92 -20.17
C GLU A 261 -15.33 7.83 -20.54
N ARG A 262 -14.79 7.13 -19.56
CA ARG A 262 -13.82 6.04 -19.72
C ARG A 262 -14.47 4.67 -19.87
N GLY A 263 -15.79 4.56 -19.78
CA GLY A 263 -16.54 3.30 -19.76
C GLY A 263 -16.34 2.46 -18.50
N TYR A 264 -15.66 2.99 -17.48
CA TYR A 264 -15.45 2.31 -16.20
C TYR A 264 -15.19 3.29 -15.06
N ARG A 265 -15.41 2.83 -13.83
CA ARG A 265 -14.96 3.49 -12.60
C ARG A 265 -14.02 2.58 -11.81
N LEU A 266 -13.17 3.19 -11.00
CA LEU A 266 -12.33 2.48 -10.04
C LEU A 266 -13.04 2.47 -8.70
N VAL A 267 -13.14 1.29 -8.11
CA VAL A 267 -13.69 1.08 -6.77
C VAL A 267 -12.73 0.25 -5.93
N GLY A 268 -12.87 0.37 -4.61
CA GLY A 268 -12.11 -0.45 -3.69
C GLY A 268 -12.73 -1.81 -3.41
N ASP A 269 -12.17 -2.48 -2.41
CA ASP A 269 -12.73 -3.71 -1.85
C ASP A 269 -13.85 -3.40 -0.84
N VAL A 270 -14.01 -2.13 -0.45
CA VAL A 270 -14.99 -1.64 0.52
C VAL A 270 -16.14 -0.93 -0.18
N ALA A 271 -17.37 -1.23 0.19
CA ALA A 271 -18.56 -0.48 -0.21
C ALA A 271 -18.56 0.88 0.51
N PHE A 272 -17.87 1.83 -0.10
CA PHE A 272 -17.51 3.12 0.50
C PHE A 272 -18.73 3.88 1.06
N ASP A 273 -19.81 3.99 0.28
CA ASP A 273 -20.96 4.82 0.63
C ASP A 273 -21.71 4.36 1.89
N GLU A 274 -21.75 3.06 2.15
CA GLU A 274 -22.39 2.53 3.35
C GLU A 274 -21.43 2.43 4.53
N VAL A 275 -20.16 2.07 4.28
CA VAL A 275 -19.16 1.92 5.34
C VAL A 275 -18.74 3.29 5.89
N SER A 276 -18.66 4.32 5.05
CA SER A 276 -18.32 5.68 5.49
C SER A 276 -19.32 6.31 6.45
N LYS A 277 -20.57 5.81 6.50
CA LYS A 277 -21.59 6.25 7.47
C LYS A 277 -21.40 5.66 8.86
N LYS A 278 -20.52 4.67 9.00
CA LYS A 278 -20.33 3.87 10.19
C LYS A 278 -18.91 3.95 10.74
N ALA A 279 -17.93 4.00 9.85
CA ALA A 279 -16.53 4.13 10.20
C ALA A 279 -16.20 5.51 10.78
N ARG A 280 -15.22 5.57 11.70
CA ARG A 280 -14.64 6.84 12.18
C ARG A 280 -13.76 7.50 11.11
N ALA A 281 -13.00 6.68 10.39
CA ALA A 281 -12.14 7.14 9.31
C ALA A 281 -12.03 6.06 8.23
N ILE A 282 -11.87 6.49 6.97
CA ILE A 282 -11.82 5.59 5.81
C ILE A 282 -10.93 6.17 4.71
N THR A 283 -10.20 5.31 3.99
CA THR A 283 -9.48 5.71 2.78
C THR A 283 -10.41 5.73 1.58
N PRO A 284 -10.34 6.74 0.69
CA PRO A 284 -11.04 6.73 -0.58
C PRO A 284 -10.31 5.86 -1.63
N VAL A 285 -11.05 5.35 -2.61
CA VAL A 285 -10.50 4.73 -3.81
C VAL A 285 -11.11 5.40 -5.04
N PRO A 286 -10.29 6.02 -5.89
CA PRO A 286 -8.84 6.23 -5.80
C PRO A 286 -8.44 7.35 -4.82
N GLY A 287 -7.16 7.37 -4.41
CA GLY A 287 -6.60 8.48 -3.61
C GLY A 287 -6.17 8.11 -2.18
N GLY A 288 -6.49 6.89 -1.72
CA GLY A 288 -6.04 6.35 -0.43
C GLY A 288 -4.66 5.68 -0.53
N VAL A 289 -4.63 4.36 -0.58
CA VAL A 289 -3.39 3.55 -0.51
C VAL A 289 -2.51 3.69 -1.76
N GLY A 290 -3.09 3.80 -2.97
CA GLY A 290 -2.32 3.84 -4.21
C GLY A 290 -1.19 4.88 -4.25
N PRO A 291 -1.42 6.16 -3.94
CA PRO A 291 -0.37 7.18 -3.85
C PRO A 291 0.74 6.83 -2.86
N MET A 292 0.40 6.18 -1.76
CA MET A 292 1.35 5.79 -0.72
C MET A 292 2.31 4.70 -1.19
N THR A 293 1.87 3.77 -2.04
CA THR A 293 2.75 2.74 -2.60
C THR A 293 3.91 3.37 -3.37
N ILE A 294 3.65 4.43 -4.15
CA ILE A 294 4.69 5.15 -4.89
C ILE A 294 5.60 5.91 -3.91
N ALA A 295 5.02 6.59 -2.91
CA ALA A 295 5.81 7.32 -1.93
C ALA A 295 6.75 6.39 -1.13
N MET A 296 6.28 5.20 -0.76
CA MET A 296 7.12 4.22 -0.05
C MET A 296 8.19 3.61 -0.95
N LEU A 297 7.93 3.41 -2.23
CA LEU A 297 8.96 2.99 -3.18
C LEU A 297 10.10 4.02 -3.26
N MET A 298 9.76 5.32 -3.34
CA MET A 298 10.77 6.39 -3.31
C MET A 298 11.52 6.39 -1.98
N ALA A 299 10.83 6.23 -0.85
CA ALA A 299 11.43 6.16 0.47
C ALA A 299 12.40 4.96 0.62
N ASN A 300 12.00 3.77 0.14
CA ASN A 300 12.86 2.59 0.15
C ASN A 300 14.09 2.79 -0.77
N THR A 301 13.95 3.43 -1.93
CA THR A 301 15.07 3.75 -2.82
C THR A 301 16.06 4.73 -2.17
N VAL A 302 15.56 5.74 -1.49
CA VAL A 302 16.39 6.69 -0.72
C VAL A 302 17.07 6.00 0.46
N LYS A 303 16.35 5.10 1.16
CA LYS A 303 16.94 4.26 2.21
C LYS A 303 18.07 3.39 1.68
N ALA A 304 17.88 2.74 0.53
CA ALA A 304 18.91 1.91 -0.11
C ALA A 304 20.16 2.74 -0.44
N ALA A 305 19.99 3.92 -1.05
CA ALA A 305 21.10 4.83 -1.33
C ALA A 305 21.82 5.32 -0.07
N ARG A 306 21.11 5.52 1.03
CA ARG A 306 21.72 5.86 2.32
C ARG A 306 22.50 4.69 2.92
N GLN A 307 22.06 3.47 2.72
CA GLN A 307 22.74 2.27 3.21
C GLN A 307 23.98 1.90 2.38
N SER A 308 24.17 2.50 1.20
CA SER A 308 25.35 2.30 0.36
C SER A 308 26.53 3.21 0.71
N LEU A 309 26.32 4.18 1.61
CA LEU A 309 27.37 5.06 2.17
C LEU A 309 28.12 4.35 3.30
#